data_d6aa3cd7a69339eff3b8dc221f9a6912
#
_entry.id   d6aa3cd7a69339eff3b8dc221f9a6912
#
_cell.length_a   1.000
_cell.length_b   1.000
_cell.length_c   1.000
_cell.angle_alpha   90.00
_cell.angle_beta   90.00
_cell.angle_gamma   90.00
#
_symmetry.space_group_name_H-M   'P 1'
#
loop_
_entity.id
_entity.type
_entity.pdbx_description
1 polymer ?
#
loop_
_entity_poly.entity_id
_entity_poly.type
_entity_poly.pdbx_seq_one_letter_code
_entity_poly.pdbx_strand_id
1 'polypeptide(L)'
;MTKGLDCLQNAIKWYEDRFCVRFTPAVIYSLYPSEGEYGWPQPWPIPDSAGIYAFLDSNKTIVYIGKASQMGARLSHYFGYGKNGKCIIRDKRVAEIFYVQCYSCIPEEPYTCHSLEEYLISEMNPKYNNVVKI
;
A
#
# COMPACT_ATOMS: atom_id res chain seq x y z
N MET A 1 -17.04 -6.01 -8.75
CA MET A 1 -17.17 -5.84 -7.30
C MET A 1 -15.96 -5.10 -6.76
N THR A 2 -16.18 -4.03 -6.01
CA THR A 2 -15.09 -3.27 -5.39
C THR A 2 -14.58 -4.00 -4.15
N LYS A 3 -13.26 -3.95 -3.92
CA LYS A 3 -12.63 -4.62 -2.77
C LYS A 3 -11.88 -3.60 -1.92
N GLY A 4 -12.22 -3.54 -0.66
CA GLY A 4 -11.67 -2.58 0.28
C GLY A 4 -10.76 -3.22 1.32
N LEU A 5 -10.53 -2.47 2.41
CA LEU A 5 -9.62 -2.90 3.47
C LEU A 5 -10.01 -4.24 4.09
N ASP A 6 -11.31 -4.50 4.28
CA ASP A 6 -11.74 -5.77 4.87
C ASP A 6 -11.33 -6.95 4.00
N CYS A 7 -11.50 -6.83 2.70
CA CYS A 7 -11.07 -7.88 1.77
C CYS A 7 -9.55 -8.08 1.81
N LEU A 8 -8.80 -6.98 1.89
CA LEU A 8 -7.35 -7.05 1.99
C LEU A 8 -6.93 -7.75 3.27
N GLN A 9 -7.49 -7.36 4.40
CA GLN A 9 -7.17 -7.96 5.69
C GLN A 9 -7.49 -9.45 5.71
N ASN A 10 -8.65 -9.83 5.17
CA ASN A 10 -9.04 -11.24 5.10
C ASN A 10 -8.11 -12.04 4.19
N ALA A 11 -7.70 -11.48 3.07
CA ALA A 11 -6.78 -12.15 2.15
C ALA A 11 -5.41 -12.36 2.80
N ILE A 12 -4.90 -11.34 3.49
CA ILE A 12 -3.61 -11.45 4.19
C ILE A 12 -3.70 -12.49 5.31
N LYS A 13 -4.79 -12.48 6.08
CA LYS A 13 -4.96 -13.46 7.14
C LYS A 13 -5.00 -14.89 6.60
N TRP A 14 -5.71 -15.10 5.50
CA TRP A 14 -5.75 -16.40 4.85
C TRP A 14 -4.33 -16.85 4.46
N TYR A 15 -3.54 -15.94 3.88
CA TYR A 15 -2.18 -16.22 3.47
C TYR A 15 -1.29 -16.55 4.68
N GLU A 16 -1.40 -15.75 5.74
CA GLU A 16 -0.64 -15.98 6.97
C GLU A 16 -0.92 -17.36 7.57
N ASP A 17 -2.19 -17.73 7.63
CA ASP A 17 -2.60 -19.00 8.19
C ASP A 17 -2.17 -20.19 7.31
N ARG A 18 -2.26 -20.01 6.01
CA ARG A 18 -1.93 -21.07 5.04
C ARG A 18 -0.44 -21.36 4.98
N PHE A 19 0.39 -20.34 5.08
CA PHE A 19 1.84 -20.46 4.89
C PHE A 19 2.66 -20.23 6.15
N CYS A 20 2.01 -20.06 7.29
CA CYS A 20 2.67 -19.91 8.60
C CYS A 20 3.65 -18.73 8.62
N VAL A 21 3.24 -17.60 8.06
CA VAL A 21 4.01 -16.36 8.05
C VAL A 21 3.21 -15.25 8.72
N ARG A 22 3.85 -14.13 9.02
CA ARG A 22 3.20 -12.98 9.63
C ARG A 22 3.63 -11.69 8.94
N PHE A 23 2.68 -10.78 8.80
CA PHE A 23 2.91 -9.43 8.29
C PHE A 23 2.31 -8.45 9.29
N THR A 24 3.00 -7.34 9.52
CA THR A 24 2.56 -6.37 10.52
C THR A 24 1.92 -5.17 9.83
N PRO A 25 0.64 -4.89 10.11
CA PRO A 25 -0.02 -3.74 9.52
C PRO A 25 0.47 -2.43 10.16
N ALA A 26 0.58 -1.39 9.34
CA ALA A 26 0.83 -0.05 9.80
C ALA A 26 -0.51 0.71 9.88
N VAL A 27 -0.50 1.86 10.54
CA VAL A 27 -1.67 2.73 10.56
C VAL A 27 -1.90 3.27 9.16
N ILE A 28 -3.15 3.33 8.71
CA ILE A 28 -3.48 3.84 7.38
C ILE A 28 -3.03 5.30 7.26
N TYR A 29 -2.45 5.64 6.12
CA TYR A 29 -1.88 6.95 5.84
C TYR A 29 -2.79 7.68 4.86
N SER A 30 -3.19 8.90 5.20
CA SER A 30 -4.02 9.73 4.32
C SER A 30 -3.13 10.71 3.55
N LEU A 31 -3.32 10.80 2.24
CA LEU A 31 -2.60 11.80 1.43
C LEU A 31 -3.20 13.20 1.59
N TYR A 32 -4.47 13.28 1.99
CA TYR A 32 -5.18 14.54 2.20
C TYR A 32 -5.90 14.48 3.55
N PRO A 33 -5.12 14.46 4.67
CA PRO A 33 -5.70 14.16 5.98
C PRO A 33 -6.63 15.25 6.48
N SER A 34 -7.68 14.81 7.16
CA SER A 34 -8.50 15.67 8.01
C SER A 34 -7.80 15.85 9.35
N GLU A 35 -8.28 16.80 10.16
CA GLU A 35 -7.70 17.03 11.48
C GLU A 35 -7.68 15.75 12.29
N GLY A 36 -6.52 15.46 12.88
CA GLY A 36 -6.34 14.28 13.72
C GLY A 36 -5.97 13.00 12.98
N GLU A 37 -6.05 12.98 11.65
CA GLU A 37 -5.66 11.81 10.88
C GLU A 37 -4.15 11.75 10.69
N TYR A 38 -3.62 10.52 10.68
CA TYR A 38 -2.23 10.29 10.29
C TYR A 38 -2.10 10.42 8.78
N GLY A 39 -1.20 11.27 8.34
CA GLY A 39 -1.04 11.46 6.90
C GLY A 39 -0.10 12.59 6.55
N TRP A 40 -0.17 12.98 5.30
CA TRP A 40 0.71 13.99 4.72
C TRP A 40 0.68 15.32 5.50
N PRO A 41 1.83 15.94 5.84
CA PRO A 41 3.19 15.56 5.42
C PRO A 41 3.98 14.78 6.47
N GLN A 42 3.30 14.05 7.37
CA GLN A 42 3.99 13.25 8.37
C GLN A 42 4.83 12.15 7.70
N PRO A 43 5.83 11.59 8.40
CA PRO A 43 6.66 10.52 7.82
C PRO A 43 5.83 9.35 7.34
N TRP A 44 6.30 8.70 6.27
CA TRP A 44 5.65 7.49 5.75
C TRP A 44 5.62 6.39 6.81
N PRO A 45 4.59 5.51 6.78
CA PRO A 45 4.58 4.37 7.69
C PRO A 45 5.73 3.42 7.36
N ILE A 46 6.30 2.81 8.39
CA ILE A 46 7.40 1.83 8.29
C ILE A 46 8.45 2.20 7.21
N PRO A 47 9.04 3.43 7.27
CA PRO A 47 9.83 3.92 6.14
C PRO A 47 11.07 3.09 5.82
N ASP A 48 11.66 2.45 6.82
CA ASP A 48 12.90 1.70 6.66
C ASP A 48 12.68 0.20 6.45
N SER A 49 11.43 -0.23 6.39
CA SER A 49 11.09 -1.65 6.31
C SER A 49 10.76 -2.09 4.90
N ALA A 50 11.03 -3.36 4.61
CA ALA A 50 10.46 -4.02 3.45
C ALA A 50 9.00 -4.39 3.73
N GLY A 51 8.18 -4.39 2.70
CA GLY A 51 6.78 -4.73 2.88
C GLY A 51 5.99 -4.61 1.60
N ILE A 52 4.68 -4.77 1.77
CA ILE A 52 3.74 -4.50 0.69
C ILE A 52 2.96 -3.22 1.01
N TYR A 53 2.47 -2.56 -0.02
CA TYR A 53 1.62 -1.39 0.15
C TYR A 53 0.42 -1.52 -0.78
N ALA A 54 -0.70 -0.99 -0.31
CA ALA A 54 -1.93 -0.91 -1.10
C ALA A 54 -2.34 0.55 -1.19
N PHE A 55 -2.66 1.00 -2.40
CA PHE A 55 -3.21 2.32 -2.65
C PHE A 55 -4.72 2.23 -2.74
N LEU A 56 -5.39 3.15 -2.06
CA LEU A 56 -6.85 3.16 -2.00
C LEU A 56 -7.38 4.50 -2.50
N ASP A 57 -8.53 4.46 -3.17
CA ASP A 57 -9.21 5.67 -3.63
C ASP A 57 -9.98 6.34 -2.50
N SER A 58 -10.76 7.38 -2.82
CA SER A 58 -11.52 8.13 -1.82
C SER A 58 -12.59 7.29 -1.10
N ASN A 59 -13.02 6.20 -1.70
CA ASN A 59 -13.98 5.26 -1.10
C ASN A 59 -13.29 4.12 -0.37
N LYS A 60 -11.96 4.17 -0.24
CA LYS A 60 -11.14 3.11 0.35
C LYS A 60 -11.25 1.79 -0.41
N THR A 61 -11.46 1.88 -1.72
CA THR A 61 -11.34 0.74 -2.62
C THR A 61 -9.88 0.59 -3.02
N ILE A 62 -9.38 -0.62 -3.00
CA ILE A 62 -7.98 -0.88 -3.35
C ILE A 62 -7.84 -0.80 -4.86
N VAL A 63 -6.93 0.07 -5.32
CA VAL A 63 -6.72 0.30 -6.74
C VAL A 63 -5.34 -0.14 -7.23
N TYR A 64 -4.39 -0.37 -6.31
CA TYR A 64 -3.05 -0.83 -6.66
C TYR A 64 -2.39 -1.50 -5.47
N ILE A 65 -1.63 -2.56 -5.72
CA ILE A 65 -0.84 -3.25 -4.71
C ILE A 65 0.59 -3.38 -5.24
N GLY A 66 1.56 -3.05 -4.41
CA GLY A 66 2.97 -3.15 -4.76
C GLY A 66 3.81 -3.63 -3.58
N LYS A 67 5.10 -3.78 -3.82
CA LYS A 67 6.05 -4.17 -2.79
C LYS A 67 7.24 -3.22 -2.80
N ALA A 68 7.94 -3.14 -1.68
CA ALA A 68 9.11 -2.29 -1.54
C ALA A 68 10.14 -2.94 -0.65
N SER A 69 11.43 -2.75 -0.97
CA SER A 69 12.52 -3.14 -0.08
C SER A 69 12.73 -2.09 1.01
N GLN A 70 12.45 -0.82 0.69
CA GLN A 70 12.40 0.29 1.65
C GLN A 70 11.15 1.09 1.37
N MET A 71 10.20 1.04 2.29
CA MET A 71 8.87 1.61 2.06
C MET A 71 8.92 3.12 1.81
N GLY A 72 9.70 3.85 2.62
CA GLY A 72 9.78 5.31 2.48
C GLY A 72 10.31 5.73 1.12
N ALA A 73 11.36 5.07 0.63
CA ALA A 73 11.94 5.39 -0.67
C ALA A 73 10.93 5.10 -1.79
N ARG A 74 10.22 3.98 -1.71
CA ARG A 74 9.24 3.61 -2.72
C ARG A 74 8.07 4.60 -2.76
N LEU A 75 7.52 4.96 -1.59
CA LEU A 75 6.40 5.88 -1.55
C LEU A 75 6.81 7.28 -2.01
N SER A 76 8.06 7.69 -1.75
CA SER A 76 8.57 8.97 -2.22
C SER A 76 8.73 9.03 -3.75
N HIS A 77 8.76 7.88 -4.43
CA HIS A 77 8.73 7.86 -5.89
C HIS A 77 7.34 8.21 -6.44
N TYR A 78 6.29 7.85 -5.71
CA TYR A 78 4.91 8.10 -6.15
C TYR A 78 4.43 9.49 -5.77
N PHE A 79 4.87 10.01 -4.63
CA PHE A 79 4.27 11.20 -4.02
C PHE A 79 5.32 12.24 -3.69
N GLY A 80 4.94 13.50 -3.76
CA GLY A 80 5.85 14.60 -3.42
C GLY A 80 5.09 15.85 -3.00
N TYR A 81 5.85 16.91 -2.70
CA TYR A 81 5.29 18.18 -2.30
C TYR A 81 4.84 18.97 -3.51
N GLY A 82 3.59 19.44 -3.48
CA GLY A 82 3.06 20.36 -4.45
C GLY A 82 3.03 21.78 -3.90
N LYS A 83 2.28 22.65 -4.55
CA LYS A 83 2.05 24.01 -4.10
C LYS A 83 1.41 23.99 -2.72
N ASN A 84 1.86 24.89 -1.85
CA ASN A 84 1.35 25.02 -0.47
C ASN A 84 1.60 23.78 0.38
N GLY A 85 2.59 22.96 0.01
CA GLY A 85 2.95 21.77 0.78
C GLY A 85 1.98 20.62 0.66
N LYS A 86 1.00 20.69 -0.23
CA LYS A 86 0.04 19.61 -0.43
C LYS A 86 0.68 18.44 -1.16
N CYS A 87 0.16 17.24 -0.90
CA CYS A 87 0.65 16.04 -1.58
C CYS A 87 0.26 16.05 -3.06
N ILE A 88 1.21 15.71 -3.92
CA ILE A 88 0.93 15.48 -5.34
C ILE A 88 1.32 14.05 -5.70
N ILE A 89 0.61 13.48 -6.68
CA ILE A 89 0.91 12.14 -7.20
C ILE A 89 1.75 12.33 -8.45
N ARG A 90 3.00 11.82 -8.40
CA ARG A 90 3.95 11.95 -9.51
C ARG A 90 3.67 10.97 -10.64
N ASP A 91 3.23 9.77 -10.28
CA ASP A 91 3.00 8.70 -11.25
C ASP A 91 1.53 8.71 -11.65
N LYS A 92 1.26 9.24 -12.85
CA LYS A 92 -0.13 9.40 -13.32
C LYS A 92 -0.84 8.09 -13.64
N ARG A 93 -0.09 6.97 -13.69
CA ARG A 93 -0.71 5.66 -13.90
C ARG A 93 -1.53 5.22 -12.69
N VAL A 94 -1.24 5.78 -11.53
CA VAL A 94 -1.94 5.48 -10.28
C VAL A 94 -2.58 6.73 -9.71
N ALA A 95 -3.32 7.46 -10.55
CA ALA A 95 -4.11 8.63 -10.14
C ALA A 95 -5.22 8.20 -9.18
N GLU A 96 -5.96 9.07 -8.60
CA GLU A 96 -7.10 8.81 -7.70
C GLU A 96 -6.75 8.26 -6.31
N ILE A 97 -5.48 8.24 -5.93
CA ILE A 97 -5.09 7.69 -4.64
C ILE A 97 -5.35 8.70 -3.54
N PHE A 98 -6.00 8.25 -2.46
CA PHE A 98 -6.26 9.05 -1.27
C PHE A 98 -5.61 8.46 -0.02
N TYR A 99 -5.40 7.14 0.02
CA TYR A 99 -4.88 6.46 1.20
C TYR A 99 -3.84 5.43 0.82
N VAL A 100 -2.91 5.16 1.75
CA VAL A 100 -1.89 4.13 1.61
C VAL A 100 -1.95 3.23 2.85
N GLN A 101 -2.07 1.93 2.63
CA GLN A 101 -2.01 0.93 3.71
C GLN A 101 -0.77 0.08 3.51
N CYS A 102 0.11 0.04 4.51
CA CYS A 102 1.36 -0.71 4.44
C CYS A 102 1.35 -1.88 5.40
N TYR A 103 2.04 -2.95 5.01
CA TYR A 103 2.31 -4.11 5.87
C TYR A 103 3.80 -4.41 5.78
N SER A 104 4.47 -4.56 6.92
CA SER A 104 5.87 -4.96 6.91
C SER A 104 5.98 -6.49 6.93
N CYS A 105 7.01 -7.02 6.27
CA CYS A 105 7.35 -8.43 6.38
C CYS A 105 8.40 -8.62 7.48
N ILE A 106 8.64 -9.88 7.86
CA ILE A 106 9.69 -10.21 8.82
C ILE A 106 11.04 -9.84 8.21
N PRO A 107 11.90 -9.07 8.91
CA PRO A 107 13.16 -8.60 8.33
C PRO A 107 14.05 -9.70 7.79
N GLU A 108 14.05 -10.88 8.41
CA GLU A 108 14.86 -12.02 8.00
C GLU A 108 14.32 -12.74 6.77
N GLU A 109 13.08 -12.41 6.36
CA GLU A 109 12.40 -13.10 5.26
C GLU A 109 11.76 -12.10 4.28
N PRO A 110 12.55 -11.18 3.71
CA PRO A 110 11.98 -10.14 2.84
C PRO A 110 11.36 -10.73 1.56
N TYR A 111 11.77 -11.92 1.15
CA TYR A 111 11.20 -12.60 -0.01
C TYR A 111 9.72 -12.95 0.16
N THR A 112 9.21 -13.01 1.40
CA THR A 112 7.79 -13.28 1.63
C THR A 112 6.91 -12.16 1.07
N CYS A 113 7.45 -10.94 0.91
CA CYS A 113 6.71 -9.84 0.29
C CYS A 113 6.40 -10.13 -1.18
N HIS A 114 7.32 -10.77 -1.89
CA HIS A 114 7.11 -11.11 -3.30
C HIS A 114 5.92 -12.03 -3.48
N SER A 115 5.89 -13.12 -2.72
CA SER A 115 4.80 -14.09 -2.88
C SER A 115 3.47 -13.55 -2.36
N LEU A 116 3.50 -12.76 -1.28
CA LEU A 116 2.28 -12.12 -0.80
C LEU A 116 1.73 -11.12 -1.82
N GLU A 117 2.60 -10.29 -2.40
CA GLU A 117 2.17 -9.32 -3.41
C GLU A 117 1.49 -10.03 -4.58
N GLU A 118 2.12 -11.09 -5.09
CA GLU A 118 1.58 -11.82 -6.23
C GLU A 118 0.22 -12.44 -5.91
N TYR A 119 0.10 -13.03 -4.72
CA TYR A 119 -1.17 -13.58 -4.26
C TYR A 119 -2.25 -12.51 -4.17
N LEU A 120 -1.92 -11.36 -3.55
CA LEU A 120 -2.90 -10.29 -3.35
C LEU A 120 -3.34 -9.67 -4.67
N ILE A 121 -2.43 -9.50 -5.63
CA ILE A 121 -2.80 -8.97 -6.95
C ILE A 121 -3.77 -9.93 -7.64
N SER A 122 -3.50 -11.22 -7.56
CA SER A 122 -4.38 -12.24 -8.14
C SER A 122 -5.75 -12.25 -7.46
N GLU A 123 -5.76 -12.19 -6.14
CA GLU A 123 -7.00 -12.31 -5.36
C GLU A 123 -7.84 -11.03 -5.42
N MET A 124 -7.20 -9.87 -5.33
CA MET A 124 -7.87 -8.58 -5.27
C MET A 124 -8.16 -7.98 -6.63
N ASN A 125 -7.34 -8.32 -7.62
CA ASN A 125 -7.45 -7.81 -8.99
C ASN A 125 -7.57 -6.28 -9.05
N PRO A 126 -6.62 -5.52 -8.48
CA PRO A 126 -6.73 -4.07 -8.45
C PRO A 126 -6.63 -3.48 -9.86
N LYS A 127 -7.40 -2.44 -10.14
CA LYS A 127 -7.53 -1.94 -11.52
C LYS A 127 -6.22 -1.43 -12.11
N TYR A 128 -5.34 -0.83 -11.31
CA TYR A 128 -4.09 -0.28 -11.83
C TYR A 128 -2.99 -1.33 -11.98
N ASN A 129 -3.08 -2.46 -11.29
CA ASN A 129 -2.13 -3.55 -11.50
C ASN A 129 -2.30 -4.16 -12.89
N ASN A 130 -3.52 -4.23 -13.37
CA ASN A 130 -3.79 -4.78 -14.70
C ASN A 130 -3.25 -3.88 -15.82
N VAL A 131 -3.25 -2.57 -15.60
CA VAL A 131 -2.74 -1.61 -16.58
C VAL A 131 -1.22 -1.63 -16.64
N VAL A 132 -0.56 -1.82 -15.50
CA VAL A 132 0.90 -1.75 -15.38
C VAL A 132 1.58 -3.06 -15.79
N LYS A 133 0.83 -4.11 -15.97
CA LYS A 133 1.32 -5.47 -16.15
C LYS A 133 1.68 -5.85 -17.58
N ILE A 134 1.90 -4.91 -18.42
CA ILE A 134 2.21 -5.18 -19.83
C ILE A 134 3.70 -5.46 -20.02
#